data_1863568d000f0d7e539b073ea11ba64a
#
_entry.id   1863568d000f0d7e539b073ea11ba64a
#
_cell.length_a   1.000
_cell.length_b   1.000
_cell.length_c   1.000
_cell.angle_alpha   90.00
_cell.angle_beta   90.00
_cell.angle_gamma   90.00
#
_symmetry.space_group_name_H-M   'P 1'
#
loop_
_entity.id
_entity.type
_entity.pdbx_description
1 polymer ?
#
loop_
_entity_poly.entity_id
_entity_poly.type
_entity_poly.pdbx_seq_one_letter_code
_entity_poly.pdbx_strand_id
1 'polypeptide(L)'
;GALGIGDTLKVLTLGDGVVRETVRVQKIFTSRNLERVAVKEAKAGDIVTIAAGFGDATVADTLCSPERREPLPSTPVDPPTLSMTFGVNTSSLAGKEGNQLTERQIEERLRAEADTDVSLRVSDSSDEDGIPGLQVSGRGELHLGIIIEKLRREGFELSVSPPRVIQGIDDEGRRTEPFENVLLECDANDCGGVIDAVTQRKGDLLDMDTNAGEDGRTRLTFYVPSRGLIGFRQEFINATRGNGVMQRAFDSYGPSRGAIGKAKKGKLISTTSGVTTTYSLGALEPRGTLFVGPASEVYAGMIIGEHTRENDLEVNPTKEKKLTNMRASGNDETIRLTPPKVIDLESAIGYVGTDELIEVTPKAIRLRKAELASSMRRRASRQ
;
A
#
# COMPACT_ATOMS: atom_id res chain seq x y z
N GLY A 1 -14.97 32.24 -23.79
CA GLY A 1 -13.68 32.71 -24.24
C GLY A 1 -13.10 31.85 -25.33
N ALA A 2 -11.98 32.27 -25.89
CA ALA A 2 -11.19 31.51 -26.85
C ALA A 2 -9.72 31.59 -26.38
N LEU A 3 -8.96 30.55 -26.71
CA LEU A 3 -7.54 30.42 -26.41
C LEU A 3 -6.79 30.09 -27.69
N GLY A 4 -5.83 30.93 -28.05
CA GLY A 4 -5.02 30.77 -29.25
C GLY A 4 -3.55 30.46 -28.97
N ILE A 5 -2.86 29.96 -30.00
CA ILE A 5 -1.39 29.79 -29.94
C ILE A 5 -0.75 31.16 -29.86
N GLY A 6 0.18 31.34 -28.91
CA GLY A 6 0.89 32.60 -28.66
C GLY A 6 0.31 33.44 -27.54
N ASP A 7 -0.87 33.09 -27.03
CA ASP A 7 -1.49 33.77 -25.89
C ASP A 7 -0.65 33.59 -24.62
N THR A 8 -0.68 34.62 -23.78
CA THR A 8 -0.03 34.57 -22.46
C THR A 8 -1.10 34.22 -21.41
N LEU A 9 -0.79 33.23 -20.59
CA LEU A 9 -1.66 32.75 -19.50
C LEU A 9 -0.98 32.93 -18.16
N LYS A 10 -1.77 33.26 -17.14
CA LYS A 10 -1.39 33.17 -15.73
C LYS A 10 -1.98 31.91 -15.13
N VAL A 11 -1.21 31.23 -14.32
CA VAL A 11 -1.62 30.10 -13.50
C VAL A 11 -1.96 30.62 -12.12
N LEU A 12 -3.21 30.54 -11.72
CA LEU A 12 -3.69 30.96 -10.41
C LEU A 12 -3.93 29.74 -9.52
N THR A 13 -3.46 29.82 -8.28
CA THR A 13 -3.72 28.80 -7.26
C THR A 13 -5.18 28.73 -6.89
N LEU A 14 -5.65 27.53 -6.53
CA LEU A 14 -6.98 27.31 -6.00
C LEU A 14 -7.15 28.05 -4.65
N GLY A 15 -8.23 28.80 -4.51
CA GLY A 15 -8.66 29.44 -3.27
C GLY A 15 -8.15 30.87 -3.10
N ASP A 16 -6.84 31.08 -2.99
CA ASP A 16 -6.23 32.40 -2.74
C ASP A 16 -5.93 33.20 -4.00
N GLY A 17 -5.95 32.56 -5.17
CA GLY A 17 -5.72 33.22 -6.46
C GLY A 17 -4.31 33.77 -6.64
N VAL A 18 -3.33 33.27 -5.89
CA VAL A 18 -1.92 33.68 -6.05
C VAL A 18 -1.40 33.20 -7.41
N VAL A 19 -0.66 34.07 -8.09
CA VAL A 19 -0.03 33.73 -9.38
C VAL A 19 1.17 32.83 -9.13
N ARG A 20 1.10 31.56 -9.56
CA ARG A 20 2.26 30.63 -9.52
C ARG A 20 3.27 30.96 -10.59
N GLU A 21 2.81 31.03 -11.82
CA GLU A 21 3.64 31.27 -12.99
C GLU A 21 2.86 31.96 -14.11
N THR A 22 3.60 32.47 -15.07
CA THR A 22 3.02 33.03 -16.30
C THR A 22 3.68 32.34 -17.49
N VAL A 23 2.90 31.74 -18.36
CA VAL A 23 3.36 30.94 -19.47
C VAL A 23 2.80 31.43 -20.80
N ARG A 24 3.49 31.10 -21.89
CA ARG A 24 3.00 31.39 -23.24
C ARG A 24 2.62 30.11 -23.97
N VAL A 25 1.42 30.05 -24.52
CA VAL A 25 0.90 28.90 -25.25
C VAL A 25 1.71 28.65 -26.51
N GLN A 26 2.32 27.48 -26.59
CA GLN A 26 3.12 27.06 -27.76
C GLN A 26 2.30 26.18 -28.69
N LYS A 27 1.53 25.23 -28.16
CA LYS A 27 0.68 24.32 -28.95
C LYS A 27 -0.58 24.00 -28.16
N ILE A 28 -1.66 23.75 -28.91
CA ILE A 28 -2.94 23.30 -28.36
C ILE A 28 -3.32 22.02 -29.10
N PHE A 29 -3.75 21.01 -28.36
CA PHE A 29 -4.23 19.75 -28.91
C PHE A 29 -5.65 19.47 -28.39
N THR A 30 -6.51 18.96 -29.26
CA THR A 30 -7.78 18.36 -28.90
C THR A 30 -7.74 16.86 -29.10
N SER A 31 -8.47 16.10 -28.30
CA SER A 31 -8.60 14.66 -28.50
C SER A 31 -9.76 14.36 -29.44
N ARG A 32 -9.48 13.69 -30.55
CA ARG A 32 -10.49 13.12 -31.44
C ARG A 32 -10.34 11.60 -31.41
N ASN A 33 -11.32 10.93 -30.82
CA ASN A 33 -11.21 9.51 -30.46
C ASN A 33 -9.98 9.26 -29.58
N LEU A 34 -9.01 8.46 -30.04
CA LEU A 34 -7.76 8.14 -29.32
C LEU A 34 -6.56 8.98 -29.76
N GLU A 35 -6.73 9.86 -30.76
CA GLU A 35 -5.63 10.65 -31.32
C GLU A 35 -5.66 12.09 -30.81
N ARG A 36 -4.46 12.65 -30.57
CA ARG A 36 -4.28 14.06 -30.26
C ARG A 36 -4.07 14.85 -31.54
N VAL A 37 -5.01 15.74 -31.87
CA VAL A 37 -4.96 16.57 -33.07
C VAL A 37 -4.60 17.99 -32.68
N ALA A 38 -3.55 18.56 -33.30
CA ALA A 38 -3.17 19.94 -33.08
C ALA A 38 -4.22 20.90 -33.67
N VAL A 39 -4.61 21.90 -32.88
CA VAL A 39 -5.55 22.97 -33.26
C VAL A 39 -4.92 24.33 -33.00
N LYS A 40 -5.36 25.34 -33.76
CA LYS A 40 -4.84 26.72 -33.62
C LYS A 40 -5.53 27.49 -32.53
N GLU A 41 -6.76 27.15 -32.23
CA GLU A 41 -7.65 27.86 -31.30
C GLU A 41 -8.54 26.83 -30.60
N ALA A 42 -8.81 27.06 -29.31
CA ALA A 42 -9.78 26.33 -28.51
C ALA A 42 -10.87 27.29 -28.03
N LYS A 43 -12.12 26.83 -27.92
CA LYS A 43 -13.28 27.62 -27.52
C LYS A 43 -13.83 27.15 -26.18
N ALA A 44 -14.67 27.98 -25.59
CA ALA A 44 -15.37 27.64 -24.35
C ALA A 44 -16.17 26.34 -24.51
N GLY A 45 -15.97 25.39 -23.58
CA GLY A 45 -16.54 24.05 -23.60
C GLY A 45 -15.60 22.96 -24.16
N ASP A 46 -14.50 23.35 -24.81
CA ASP A 46 -13.53 22.39 -25.32
C ASP A 46 -12.62 21.86 -24.18
N ILE A 47 -12.31 20.55 -24.26
CA ILE A 47 -11.27 19.91 -23.43
C ILE A 47 -10.01 19.80 -24.28
N VAL A 48 -8.94 20.48 -23.83
CA VAL A 48 -7.71 20.58 -24.61
C VAL A 48 -6.46 20.29 -23.78
N THR A 49 -5.42 19.86 -24.45
CA THR A 49 -4.07 19.76 -23.88
C THR A 49 -3.25 20.97 -24.35
N ILE A 50 -2.71 21.73 -23.42
CA ILE A 50 -1.93 22.93 -23.69
C ILE A 50 -0.46 22.63 -23.43
N ALA A 51 0.42 22.87 -24.41
CA ALA A 51 1.86 22.89 -24.22
C ALA A 51 2.32 24.33 -24.12
N ALA A 52 2.82 24.72 -22.93
CA ALA A 52 3.24 26.10 -22.64
C ALA A 52 4.51 26.17 -21.79
N GLY A 53 5.17 25.04 -21.54
CA GLY A 53 6.37 24.98 -20.70
C GLY A 53 6.04 25.24 -19.22
N PHE A 54 4.96 24.66 -18.73
CA PHE A 54 4.58 24.73 -17.32
C PHE A 54 5.66 24.09 -16.44
N GLY A 55 6.02 24.77 -15.34
CA GLY A 55 6.97 24.29 -14.32
C GLY A 55 6.27 23.91 -13.03
N ASP A 56 5.35 24.76 -12.56
CA ASP A 56 4.74 24.66 -11.23
C ASP A 56 3.21 24.46 -11.24
N ALA A 57 2.58 24.46 -12.42
CA ALA A 57 1.13 24.29 -12.55
C ALA A 57 0.67 22.92 -12.03
N THR A 58 -0.39 22.91 -11.22
CA THR A 58 -0.96 21.69 -10.64
C THR A 58 -2.43 21.51 -11.01
N VAL A 59 -2.99 20.35 -10.70
CA VAL A 59 -4.43 20.09 -10.85
C VAL A 59 -5.22 21.04 -9.96
N ALA A 60 -6.38 21.47 -10.46
CA ALA A 60 -7.27 22.47 -9.86
C ALA A 60 -6.78 23.94 -9.95
N ASP A 61 -5.58 24.21 -10.46
CA ASP A 61 -5.16 25.58 -10.78
C ASP A 61 -5.99 26.15 -11.94
N THR A 62 -6.18 27.45 -11.92
CA THR A 62 -6.92 28.15 -12.98
C THR A 62 -5.96 28.83 -13.96
N LEU A 63 -6.10 28.50 -15.24
CA LEU A 63 -5.42 29.21 -16.32
C LEU A 63 -6.30 30.39 -16.78
N CYS A 64 -5.80 31.59 -16.70
CA CYS A 64 -6.56 32.77 -17.08
C CYS A 64 -5.72 33.78 -17.89
N SER A 65 -6.41 34.75 -18.49
CA SER A 65 -5.75 35.89 -19.14
C SER A 65 -4.99 36.72 -18.10
N PRO A 66 -3.93 37.46 -18.49
CA PRO A 66 -3.13 38.27 -17.58
C PRO A 66 -3.92 39.34 -16.80
N GLU A 67 -5.08 39.71 -17.30
CA GLU A 67 -5.95 40.74 -16.68
C GLU A 67 -6.83 40.22 -15.55
N ARG A 68 -7.16 38.89 -15.56
CA ARG A 68 -7.97 38.27 -14.51
C ARG A 68 -7.15 37.88 -13.30
N ARG A 69 -7.78 37.95 -12.10
CA ARG A 69 -7.16 37.61 -10.82
C ARG A 69 -8.01 36.66 -9.96
N GLU A 70 -9.14 36.23 -10.45
CA GLU A 70 -10.05 35.36 -9.70
C GLU A 70 -9.94 33.93 -10.23
N PRO A 71 -9.56 32.96 -9.37
CA PRO A 71 -9.56 31.55 -9.73
C PRO A 71 -11.00 31.03 -9.87
N LEU A 72 -11.20 30.02 -10.68
CA LEU A 72 -12.47 29.31 -10.75
C LEU A 72 -12.65 28.43 -9.50
N PRO A 73 -13.89 28.32 -8.96
CA PRO A 73 -14.14 27.38 -7.89
C PRO A 73 -13.88 25.96 -8.37
N SER A 74 -13.09 25.23 -7.61
CA SER A 74 -12.74 23.83 -7.89
C SER A 74 -12.72 23.05 -6.59
N THR A 75 -12.98 21.74 -6.68
CA THR A 75 -12.85 20.84 -5.53
C THR A 75 -11.37 20.49 -5.35
N PRO A 76 -10.77 20.71 -4.18
CA PRO A 76 -9.39 20.33 -3.94
C PRO A 76 -9.25 18.78 -4.02
N VAL A 77 -8.07 18.35 -4.40
CA VAL A 77 -7.73 16.94 -4.38
C VAL A 77 -7.38 16.55 -2.94
N ASP A 78 -7.96 15.46 -2.44
CA ASP A 78 -7.67 14.96 -1.09
C ASP A 78 -6.17 14.76 -0.89
N PRO A 79 -5.61 15.17 0.25
CA PRO A 79 -4.21 14.99 0.56
C PRO A 79 -3.86 13.49 0.71
N PRO A 80 -2.60 13.10 0.50
CA PRO A 80 -2.16 11.74 0.80
C PRO A 80 -2.30 11.47 2.31
N THR A 81 -2.83 10.30 2.67
CA THR A 81 -3.08 9.89 4.06
C THR A 81 -2.14 8.79 4.53
N LEU A 82 -1.56 8.02 3.61
CA LEU A 82 -0.65 6.92 3.88
C LEU A 82 0.68 7.13 3.18
N SER A 83 1.75 6.65 3.80
CA SER A 83 3.08 6.58 3.20
C SER A 83 3.70 5.20 3.35
N MET A 84 4.55 4.81 2.40
CA MET A 84 5.38 3.61 2.43
C MET A 84 6.78 3.97 1.91
N THR A 85 7.82 3.31 2.43
CA THR A 85 9.19 3.48 1.94
C THR A 85 9.49 2.42 0.88
N PHE A 86 9.97 2.86 -0.27
CA PHE A 86 10.35 2.02 -1.40
C PHE A 86 11.88 2.02 -1.49
N GLY A 87 12.48 0.87 -1.29
CA GLY A 87 13.93 0.70 -1.32
C GLY A 87 14.36 -0.44 -2.24
N VAL A 88 15.66 -0.56 -2.41
CA VAL A 88 16.27 -1.63 -3.18
C VAL A 88 16.03 -2.99 -2.49
N ASN A 89 15.84 -4.04 -3.28
CA ASN A 89 15.81 -5.39 -2.75
C ASN A 89 17.22 -5.85 -2.33
N THR A 90 17.43 -6.03 -1.03
CA THR A 90 18.71 -6.45 -0.44
C THR A 90 18.72 -7.93 -0.03
N SER A 91 17.72 -8.71 -0.46
CA SER A 91 17.67 -10.14 -0.15
C SER A 91 18.74 -10.94 -0.92
N SER A 92 19.03 -12.14 -0.47
CA SER A 92 19.96 -13.05 -1.19
C SER A 92 19.38 -13.59 -2.52
N LEU A 93 18.12 -13.33 -2.81
CA LEU A 93 17.45 -13.67 -4.08
C LEU A 93 17.37 -12.47 -5.04
N ALA A 94 17.88 -11.29 -4.65
CA ALA A 94 17.86 -10.10 -5.48
C ALA A 94 18.55 -10.32 -6.83
N GLY A 95 17.97 -9.78 -7.90
CA GLY A 95 18.48 -9.89 -9.27
C GLY A 95 18.23 -11.21 -9.98
N LYS A 96 17.49 -12.14 -9.36
CA LYS A 96 17.15 -13.42 -10.01
C LYS A 96 15.91 -13.35 -10.92
N GLU A 97 15.03 -12.40 -10.67
CA GLU A 97 13.70 -12.38 -11.29
C GLU A 97 13.41 -11.10 -12.06
N GLY A 98 13.97 -9.96 -11.61
CA GLY A 98 13.81 -8.66 -12.25
C GLY A 98 15.09 -8.16 -12.93
N ASN A 99 14.93 -7.10 -13.73
CA ASN A 99 16.03 -6.46 -14.45
C ASN A 99 16.23 -4.99 -14.05
N GLN A 100 15.30 -4.40 -13.29
CA GLN A 100 15.35 -3.05 -12.77
C GLN A 100 15.61 -3.11 -11.26
N LEU A 101 16.88 -2.92 -10.85
CA LEU A 101 17.34 -3.26 -9.49
C LEU A 101 17.91 -2.06 -8.72
N THR A 102 18.23 -0.97 -9.41
CA THR A 102 18.97 0.14 -8.81
C THR A 102 18.03 1.18 -8.22
N GLU A 103 18.49 1.83 -7.15
CA GLU A 103 17.76 2.92 -6.48
C GLU A 103 17.40 4.04 -7.46
N ARG A 104 18.36 4.41 -8.31
CA ARG A 104 18.14 5.45 -9.32
C ARG A 104 17.02 5.11 -10.30
N GLN A 105 16.92 3.85 -10.76
CA GLN A 105 15.84 3.41 -11.65
C GLN A 105 14.48 3.49 -10.95
N ILE A 106 14.43 3.07 -9.68
CA ILE A 106 13.21 3.14 -8.87
C ILE A 106 12.82 4.61 -8.67
N GLU A 107 13.77 5.47 -8.35
CA GLU A 107 13.54 6.91 -8.16
C GLU A 107 13.03 7.58 -9.43
N GLU A 108 13.72 7.43 -10.55
CA GLU A 108 13.31 8.02 -11.84
C GLU A 108 11.90 7.60 -12.22
N ARG A 109 11.56 6.33 -12.00
CA ARG A 109 10.22 5.80 -12.32
C ARG A 109 9.13 6.31 -11.38
N LEU A 110 9.41 6.39 -10.06
CA LEU A 110 8.46 6.89 -9.07
C LEU A 110 8.20 8.39 -9.25
N ARG A 111 9.24 9.19 -9.54
CA ARG A 111 9.09 10.62 -9.83
C ARG A 111 8.27 10.84 -11.11
N ALA A 112 8.50 10.06 -12.16
CA ALA A 112 7.70 10.12 -13.39
C ALA A 112 6.22 9.73 -13.14
N GLU A 113 5.93 8.82 -12.20
CA GLU A 113 4.56 8.51 -11.79
C GLU A 113 3.93 9.70 -11.05
N ALA A 114 4.67 10.33 -10.13
CA ALA A 114 4.20 11.50 -9.38
C ALA A 114 3.92 12.72 -10.28
N ASP A 115 4.65 12.88 -11.39
CA ASP A 115 4.38 13.95 -12.36
C ASP A 115 3.02 13.79 -13.06
N THR A 116 2.49 12.57 -13.11
CA THR A 116 1.20 12.27 -13.73
C THR A 116 0.06 12.09 -12.73
N ASP A 117 0.37 11.78 -11.48
CA ASP A 117 -0.60 11.54 -10.41
C ASP A 117 -0.44 12.55 -9.28
N VAL A 118 -1.31 13.55 -9.26
CA VAL A 118 -1.31 14.66 -8.29
C VAL A 118 -1.50 14.20 -6.84
N SER A 119 -2.09 13.04 -6.63
CA SER A 119 -2.31 12.47 -5.29
C SER A 119 -1.12 11.68 -4.76
N LEU A 120 -0.09 11.53 -5.58
CA LEU A 120 1.15 10.85 -5.24
C LEU A 120 2.23 11.88 -4.90
N ARG A 121 2.91 11.68 -3.77
CA ARG A 121 4.11 12.46 -3.42
C ARG A 121 5.28 11.52 -3.21
N VAL A 122 6.42 11.88 -3.78
CA VAL A 122 7.69 11.16 -3.63
C VAL A 122 8.70 12.10 -2.99
N SER A 123 9.27 11.69 -1.87
CA SER A 123 10.31 12.40 -1.14
C SER A 123 11.39 11.42 -0.68
N ASP A 124 12.56 11.93 -0.34
CA ASP A 124 13.58 11.10 0.26
C ASP A 124 13.10 10.61 1.63
N SER A 125 13.42 9.37 1.99
CA SER A 125 13.00 8.84 3.29
C SER A 125 13.73 9.61 4.39
N SER A 126 13.00 10.00 5.43
CA SER A 126 13.60 10.54 6.65
C SER A 126 14.31 9.42 7.40
N ASP A 127 15.43 9.73 8.07
CA ASP A 127 16.21 8.77 8.88
C ASP A 127 15.40 8.11 10.01
N GLU A 128 14.21 8.62 10.32
CA GLU A 128 13.32 8.10 11.36
C GLU A 128 12.86 6.65 11.12
N ASP A 129 12.85 6.20 9.86
CA ASP A 129 12.38 4.86 9.50
C ASP A 129 13.49 3.80 9.51
N GLY A 130 14.75 4.20 9.50
CA GLY A 130 15.89 3.28 9.46
C GLY A 130 15.93 2.38 8.21
N ILE A 131 15.06 2.63 7.23
CA ILE A 131 14.97 1.91 5.97
C ILE A 131 15.38 2.88 4.86
N PRO A 132 16.52 2.65 4.20
CA PRO A 132 16.96 3.50 3.11
C PRO A 132 16.02 3.35 1.90
N GLY A 133 15.71 4.48 1.25
CA GLY A 133 14.86 4.48 0.06
C GLY A 133 14.08 5.79 -0.10
N LEU A 134 12.99 5.71 -0.84
CA LEU A 134 12.10 6.82 -1.14
C LEU A 134 10.79 6.69 -0.39
N GLN A 135 10.36 7.73 0.27
CA GLN A 135 9.03 7.79 0.87
C GLN A 135 8.01 8.15 -0.20
N VAL A 136 7.07 7.24 -0.41
CA VAL A 136 5.97 7.39 -1.36
C VAL A 136 4.67 7.53 -0.57
N SER A 137 3.99 8.66 -0.75
CA SER A 137 2.76 9.00 -0.06
C SER A 137 1.57 9.00 -1.01
N GLY A 138 0.47 8.35 -0.63
CA GLY A 138 -0.73 8.21 -1.44
C GLY A 138 -2.02 8.27 -0.60
N ARG A 139 -3.16 8.25 -1.27
CA ARG A 139 -4.48 8.37 -0.63
C ARG A 139 -4.89 7.14 0.19
N GLY A 140 -4.27 5.99 -0.04
CA GLY A 140 -4.64 4.76 0.66
C GLY A 140 -3.82 3.56 0.22
N GLU A 141 -4.06 2.41 0.89
CA GLU A 141 -3.33 1.17 0.63
C GLU A 141 -3.51 0.64 -0.80
N LEU A 142 -4.71 0.77 -1.37
CA LEU A 142 -4.98 0.36 -2.75
C LEU A 142 -4.21 1.20 -3.77
N HIS A 143 -4.14 2.51 -3.56
CA HIS A 143 -3.39 3.41 -4.43
C HIS A 143 -1.90 3.05 -4.45
N LEU A 144 -1.28 2.88 -3.27
CA LEU A 144 0.11 2.45 -3.16
C LEU A 144 0.32 1.03 -3.73
N GLY A 145 -0.64 0.13 -3.50
CA GLY A 145 -0.63 -1.22 -4.07
C GLY A 145 -0.62 -1.24 -5.61
N ILE A 146 -1.39 -0.35 -6.25
CA ILE A 146 -1.41 -0.22 -7.72
C ILE A 146 -0.03 0.24 -8.24
N ILE A 147 0.63 1.16 -7.55
CA ILE A 147 1.96 1.63 -7.93
C ILE A 147 2.98 0.50 -7.82
N ILE A 148 2.96 -0.25 -6.73
CA ILE A 148 3.82 -1.43 -6.54
C ILE A 148 3.59 -2.44 -7.66
N GLU A 149 2.33 -2.73 -8.01
CA GLU A 149 1.99 -3.70 -9.05
C GLU A 149 2.41 -3.20 -10.45
N LYS A 150 2.34 -1.90 -10.74
CA LYS A 150 2.88 -1.32 -11.98
C LYS A 150 4.38 -1.55 -12.07
N LEU A 151 5.14 -1.19 -11.03
CA LEU A 151 6.58 -1.42 -10.98
C LEU A 151 6.93 -2.91 -11.15
N ARG A 152 6.19 -3.79 -10.46
CA ARG A 152 6.37 -5.23 -10.57
C ARG A 152 6.22 -5.73 -12.01
N ARG A 153 5.18 -5.27 -12.73
CA ARG A 153 4.93 -5.63 -14.15
C ARG A 153 5.97 -5.06 -15.11
N GLU A 154 6.57 -3.93 -14.76
CA GLU A 154 7.66 -3.32 -15.53
C GLU A 154 9.02 -4.00 -15.28
N GLY A 155 9.10 -5.00 -14.40
CA GLY A 155 10.30 -5.79 -14.16
C GLY A 155 11.18 -5.29 -13.01
N PHE A 156 10.66 -4.43 -12.15
CA PHE A 156 11.37 -3.96 -10.96
C PHE A 156 11.40 -5.00 -9.85
N GLU A 157 12.52 -5.06 -9.14
CA GLU A 157 12.62 -5.69 -7.83
C GLU A 157 12.85 -4.63 -6.77
N LEU A 158 12.02 -4.65 -5.73
CA LEU A 158 12.07 -3.65 -4.65
C LEU A 158 11.68 -4.25 -3.32
N SER A 159 12.08 -3.58 -2.25
CA SER A 159 11.60 -3.80 -0.89
C SER A 159 10.69 -2.66 -0.49
N VAL A 160 9.55 -2.98 0.11
CA VAL A 160 8.56 -1.98 0.52
C VAL A 160 8.29 -2.10 2.01
N SER A 161 8.25 -0.97 2.70
CA SER A 161 7.92 -0.91 4.13
C SER A 161 6.43 -1.12 4.38
N PRO A 162 6.02 -1.42 5.63
CA PRO A 162 4.62 -1.33 6.01
C PRO A 162 4.03 0.05 5.75
N PRO A 163 2.74 0.16 5.44
CA PRO A 163 2.06 1.44 5.33
C PRO A 163 1.99 2.14 6.70
N ARG A 164 2.24 3.44 6.69
CA ARG A 164 2.12 4.32 7.86
C ARG A 164 1.20 5.47 7.53
N VAL A 165 0.39 5.89 8.49
CA VAL A 165 -0.42 7.10 8.34
C VAL A 165 0.45 8.34 8.46
N ILE A 166 0.18 9.32 7.63
CA ILE A 166 0.82 10.62 7.69
C ILE A 166 0.18 11.37 8.85
N GLN A 167 0.96 11.63 9.89
CA GLN A 167 0.53 12.39 11.05
C GLN A 167 0.71 13.89 10.80
N GLY A 168 -0.22 14.69 11.27
CA GLY A 168 -0.13 16.14 11.34
C GLY A 168 0.14 16.62 12.78
N ILE A 169 0.30 17.93 12.90
CA ILE A 169 0.37 18.64 14.20
C ILE A 169 -0.68 19.75 14.12
N ASP A 170 -1.56 19.86 15.12
CA ASP A 170 -2.53 20.94 15.22
C ASP A 170 -1.88 22.25 15.73
N ASP A 171 -2.66 23.33 15.76
CA ASP A 171 -2.20 24.64 16.22
C ASP A 171 -1.80 24.66 17.70
N GLU A 172 -2.20 23.63 18.47
CA GLU A 172 -1.85 23.45 19.89
C GLU A 172 -0.64 22.54 20.10
N GLY A 173 0.01 22.06 19.00
CA GLY A 173 1.17 21.18 19.03
C GLY A 173 0.84 19.71 19.30
N ARG A 174 -0.43 19.29 19.26
CA ARG A 174 -0.86 17.91 19.46
C ARG A 174 -0.78 17.12 18.15
N ARG A 175 -0.42 15.86 18.26
CA ARG A 175 -0.39 14.95 17.10
C ARG A 175 -1.81 14.68 16.61
N THR A 176 -2.02 14.88 15.32
CA THR A 176 -3.25 14.54 14.62
C THR A 176 -3.03 13.39 13.65
N GLU A 177 -4.09 12.66 13.37
CA GLU A 177 -4.11 11.56 12.40
C GLU A 177 -5.32 11.69 11.48
N PRO A 178 -5.25 11.16 10.24
CA PRO A 178 -6.37 11.21 9.32
C PRO A 178 -7.49 10.27 9.76
N PHE A 179 -8.73 10.74 9.61
CA PHE A 179 -9.96 9.97 9.83
C PHE A 179 -10.74 9.82 8.54
N GLU A 180 -11.45 8.71 8.44
CA GLU A 180 -12.28 8.38 7.29
C GLU A 180 -13.70 8.06 7.73
N ASN A 181 -14.68 8.49 6.93
CA ASN A 181 -16.05 8.01 6.97
C ASN A 181 -16.11 6.67 6.23
N VAL A 182 -16.51 5.64 6.93
CA VAL A 182 -16.58 4.27 6.41
C VAL A 182 -18.02 3.80 6.43
N LEU A 183 -18.52 3.42 5.26
CA LEU A 183 -19.83 2.85 5.08
C LEU A 183 -19.67 1.35 4.81
N LEU A 184 -20.25 0.53 5.68
CA LEU A 184 -20.24 -0.93 5.60
C LEU A 184 -21.65 -1.45 5.41
N GLU A 185 -21.85 -2.29 4.40
CA GLU A 185 -23.11 -3.01 4.20
C GLU A 185 -22.86 -4.51 4.37
N CYS A 186 -23.63 -5.13 5.26
CA CYS A 186 -23.52 -6.56 5.55
C CYS A 186 -24.86 -7.16 5.97
N ASP A 187 -24.91 -8.48 6.06
CA ASP A 187 -26.08 -9.18 6.57
C ASP A 187 -26.27 -8.90 8.07
N ALA A 188 -27.52 -8.84 8.52
CA ALA A 188 -27.86 -8.52 9.93
C ALA A 188 -27.15 -9.45 10.93
N ASN A 189 -26.92 -10.72 10.56
CA ASN A 189 -26.25 -11.71 11.41
C ASN A 189 -24.76 -11.41 11.61
N ASP A 190 -24.11 -10.71 10.68
CA ASP A 190 -22.68 -10.44 10.71
C ASP A 190 -22.35 -9.07 11.34
N CYS A 191 -23.39 -8.20 11.52
CA CYS A 191 -23.22 -6.83 12.01
C CYS A 191 -22.51 -6.75 13.36
N GLY A 192 -22.85 -7.61 14.32
CA GLY A 192 -22.24 -7.60 15.65
C GLY A 192 -20.73 -7.78 15.59
N GLY A 193 -20.25 -8.78 14.83
CA GLY A 193 -18.82 -9.03 14.65
C GLY A 193 -18.10 -7.90 13.92
N VAL A 194 -18.77 -7.27 12.94
CA VAL A 194 -18.23 -6.11 12.20
C VAL A 194 -18.11 -4.89 13.12
N ILE A 195 -19.13 -4.60 13.94
CA ILE A 195 -19.10 -3.49 14.90
C ILE A 195 -17.96 -3.68 15.90
N ASP A 196 -17.81 -4.88 16.46
CA ASP A 196 -16.73 -5.19 17.40
C ASP A 196 -15.36 -5.02 16.77
N ALA A 197 -15.18 -5.51 15.53
CA ALA A 197 -13.91 -5.41 14.80
C ALA A 197 -13.51 -3.95 14.51
N VAL A 198 -14.46 -3.08 14.15
CA VAL A 198 -14.21 -1.65 13.90
C VAL A 198 -13.96 -0.90 15.21
N THR A 199 -14.70 -1.21 16.27
CA THR A 199 -14.54 -0.58 17.60
C THR A 199 -13.18 -0.90 18.22
N GLN A 200 -12.69 -2.15 18.10
CA GLN A 200 -11.33 -2.52 18.52
C GLN A 200 -10.25 -1.74 17.77
N ARG A 201 -10.56 -1.28 16.56
CA ARG A 201 -9.70 -0.43 15.72
C ARG A 201 -9.89 1.06 15.96
N LYS A 202 -10.56 1.43 17.06
CA LYS A 202 -10.85 2.81 17.48
C LYS A 202 -11.81 3.56 16.55
N GLY A 203 -12.68 2.83 15.85
CA GLY A 203 -13.79 3.42 15.09
C GLY A 203 -15.01 3.67 15.97
N ASP A 204 -15.70 4.78 15.71
CA ASP A 204 -16.98 5.12 16.34
C ASP A 204 -18.12 4.83 15.38
N LEU A 205 -19.14 4.12 15.85
CA LEU A 205 -20.38 3.93 15.09
C LEU A 205 -21.18 5.25 15.12
N LEU A 206 -21.43 5.83 13.96
CA LEU A 206 -22.22 7.05 13.82
C LEU A 206 -23.68 6.74 13.57
N ASP A 207 -23.96 5.75 12.72
CA ASP A 207 -25.34 5.42 12.32
C ASP A 207 -25.47 3.94 11.95
N MET A 208 -26.67 3.39 12.16
CA MET A 208 -27.04 2.02 11.81
C MET A 208 -28.45 1.97 11.23
N ASP A 209 -28.55 1.67 9.93
CA ASP A 209 -29.83 1.47 9.25
C ASP A 209 -30.02 -0.01 8.91
N THR A 210 -30.99 -0.64 9.58
CA THR A 210 -31.28 -2.06 9.43
C THR A 210 -32.15 -2.39 8.21
N ASN A 211 -32.65 -1.38 7.50
CA ASN A 211 -33.54 -1.51 6.34
C ASN A 211 -33.00 -0.79 5.10
N ALA A 212 -31.69 -0.56 5.03
CA ALA A 212 -31.06 0.27 4.00
C ALA A 212 -31.06 -0.32 2.59
N GLY A 213 -31.48 -1.55 2.36
CA GLY A 213 -31.50 -2.19 1.04
C GLY A 213 -32.79 -2.97 0.76
N GLU A 214 -33.11 -3.13 -0.53
CA GLU A 214 -34.23 -3.99 -0.97
C GLU A 214 -34.03 -5.44 -0.52
N ASP A 215 -32.80 -5.85 -0.21
CA ASP A 215 -32.41 -7.21 0.21
C ASP A 215 -32.33 -7.39 1.74
N GLY A 216 -32.78 -6.43 2.56
CA GLY A 216 -32.73 -6.52 4.03
C GLY A 216 -31.31 -6.44 4.62
N ARG A 217 -30.36 -5.83 3.92
CA ARG A 217 -29.01 -5.59 4.41
C ARG A 217 -28.99 -4.45 5.41
N THR A 218 -28.07 -4.55 6.36
CA THR A 218 -27.82 -3.49 7.34
C THR A 218 -26.66 -2.62 6.85
N ARG A 219 -26.88 -1.31 6.91
CA ARG A 219 -25.86 -0.30 6.61
C ARG A 219 -25.35 0.29 7.91
N LEU A 220 -24.01 0.29 8.06
CA LEU A 220 -23.29 0.81 9.21
C LEU A 220 -22.40 1.95 8.76
N THR A 221 -22.51 3.11 9.41
CA THR A 221 -21.64 4.26 9.15
C THR A 221 -20.72 4.47 10.33
N PHE A 222 -19.40 4.51 10.06
CA PHE A 222 -18.40 4.68 11.08
C PHE A 222 -17.48 5.86 10.79
N TYR A 223 -16.93 6.45 11.86
CA TYR A 223 -15.81 7.39 11.82
C TYR A 223 -14.58 6.69 12.39
N VAL A 224 -13.57 6.44 11.55
CA VAL A 224 -12.45 5.54 11.87
C VAL A 224 -11.12 6.20 11.55
N PRO A 225 -10.10 6.09 12.43
CA PRO A 225 -8.75 6.54 12.07
C PRO A 225 -8.19 5.67 10.93
N SER A 226 -7.62 6.29 9.89
CA SER A 226 -7.13 5.60 8.68
C SER A 226 -6.18 4.44 9.00
N ARG A 227 -5.34 4.55 10.04
CA ARG A 227 -4.46 3.43 10.47
C ARG A 227 -5.23 2.21 10.98
N GLY A 228 -6.44 2.38 11.49
CA GLY A 228 -7.33 1.29 11.87
C GLY A 228 -7.85 0.49 10.69
N LEU A 229 -7.90 1.11 9.52
CA LEU A 229 -8.41 0.50 8.30
C LEU A 229 -7.37 -0.28 7.50
N ILE A 230 -6.08 -0.16 7.85
CA ILE A 230 -5.00 -0.91 7.20
C ILE A 230 -5.24 -2.41 7.39
N GLY A 231 -5.42 -3.14 6.26
CA GLY A 231 -5.71 -4.57 6.22
C GLY A 231 -7.11 -4.96 6.74
N PHE A 232 -7.99 -4.00 7.08
CA PHE A 232 -9.35 -4.29 7.57
C PHE A 232 -10.25 -4.84 6.45
N ARG A 233 -10.05 -4.42 5.22
CA ARG A 233 -10.86 -4.88 4.08
C ARG A 233 -10.92 -6.41 3.97
N GLN A 234 -9.77 -7.08 4.07
CA GLN A 234 -9.71 -8.54 3.98
C GLN A 234 -10.42 -9.22 5.16
N GLU A 235 -10.26 -8.66 6.37
CA GLU A 235 -10.94 -9.15 7.56
C GLU A 235 -12.47 -9.00 7.43
N PHE A 236 -12.93 -7.86 6.95
CA PHE A 236 -14.34 -7.57 6.69
C PHE A 236 -14.94 -8.51 5.63
N ILE A 237 -14.24 -8.70 4.50
CA ILE A 237 -14.68 -9.64 3.45
C ILE A 237 -14.79 -11.06 4.00
N ASN A 238 -13.82 -11.50 4.80
CA ASN A 238 -13.85 -12.82 5.41
C ASN A 238 -15.00 -12.96 6.44
N ALA A 239 -15.20 -11.93 7.28
CA ALA A 239 -16.27 -11.91 8.29
C ALA A 239 -17.67 -11.95 7.65
N THR A 240 -17.84 -11.31 6.49
CA THR A 240 -19.10 -11.26 5.73
C THR A 240 -19.18 -12.31 4.62
N ARG A 241 -18.28 -13.30 4.61
CA ARG A 241 -18.24 -14.40 3.62
C ARG A 241 -18.23 -13.93 2.16
N GLY A 242 -17.66 -12.77 1.91
CA GLY A 242 -17.57 -12.16 0.59
C GLY A 242 -18.76 -11.28 0.19
N ASN A 243 -19.84 -11.21 0.99
CA ASN A 243 -21.06 -10.47 0.66
C ASN A 243 -21.02 -8.99 1.11
N GLY A 244 -20.06 -8.61 1.95
CA GLY A 244 -19.98 -7.25 2.48
C GLY A 244 -19.51 -6.23 1.46
N VAL A 245 -20.08 -5.03 1.49
CA VAL A 245 -19.67 -3.88 0.70
C VAL A 245 -19.02 -2.85 1.63
N MET A 246 -17.84 -2.36 1.27
CA MET A 246 -17.11 -1.37 2.03
C MET A 246 -16.79 -0.18 1.14
N GLN A 247 -17.24 1.00 1.57
CA GLN A 247 -16.90 2.28 0.98
C GLN A 247 -16.19 3.13 2.04
N ARG A 248 -15.18 3.88 1.65
CA ARG A 248 -14.41 4.73 2.55
C ARG A 248 -14.06 6.04 1.85
N ALA A 249 -14.15 7.13 2.59
CA ALA A 249 -13.81 8.46 2.13
C ALA A 249 -13.05 9.20 3.23
N PHE A 250 -12.00 9.94 2.85
CA PHE A 250 -11.31 10.84 3.77
C PHE A 250 -12.30 11.89 4.29
N ASP A 251 -12.23 12.18 5.60
CA ASP A 251 -13.06 13.20 6.23
C ASP A 251 -12.19 14.38 6.71
N SER A 252 -11.35 14.14 7.69
CA SER A 252 -10.61 15.22 8.36
C SER A 252 -9.39 14.68 9.11
N TYR A 253 -8.58 15.60 9.63
CA TYR A 253 -7.55 15.28 10.62
C TYR A 253 -8.10 15.53 12.02
N GLY A 254 -7.98 14.55 12.89
CA GLY A 254 -8.43 14.61 14.28
C GLY A 254 -7.33 14.16 15.27
N PRO A 255 -7.56 14.34 16.58
CA PRO A 255 -6.60 13.93 17.60
C PRO A 255 -6.29 12.43 17.53
N SER A 256 -5.03 12.06 17.71
CA SER A 256 -4.61 10.66 17.68
C SER A 256 -5.22 9.86 18.84
N ARG A 257 -5.87 8.73 18.52
CA ARG A 257 -6.61 7.88 19.47
C ARG A 257 -5.75 6.85 20.21
N GLY A 258 -4.44 7.04 20.27
CA GLY A 258 -3.52 6.14 20.98
C GLY A 258 -3.31 4.80 20.26
N ALA A 259 -2.73 3.80 20.89
CA ALA A 259 -2.40 2.52 20.26
C ALA A 259 -3.65 1.72 19.86
N ILE A 260 -3.63 1.14 18.65
CA ILE A 260 -4.63 0.16 18.21
C ILE A 260 -4.09 -1.23 18.55
N GLY A 261 -4.80 -1.93 19.44
CA GLY A 261 -4.49 -3.31 19.77
C GLY A 261 -4.83 -4.23 18.59
N LYS A 262 -3.83 -4.71 17.87
CA LYS A 262 -3.98 -5.90 17.01
C LYS A 262 -3.41 -7.08 17.77
N ALA A 263 -4.17 -8.15 17.93
CA ALA A 263 -3.60 -9.45 18.28
C ALA A 263 -2.72 -9.89 17.10
N LYS A 264 -1.42 -9.61 17.19
CA LYS A 264 -0.45 -10.01 16.17
C LYS A 264 -0.08 -11.47 16.42
N LYS A 265 -0.36 -12.34 15.47
CA LYS A 265 0.24 -13.66 15.44
C LYS A 265 1.71 -13.55 15.09
N GLY A 266 2.55 -14.36 15.73
CA GLY A 266 3.96 -14.44 15.43
C GLY A 266 4.23 -14.96 14.02
N LYS A 267 5.47 -14.92 13.59
CA LYS A 267 5.94 -15.34 12.27
C LYS A 267 6.82 -16.58 12.39
N LEU A 268 6.77 -17.45 11.39
CA LEU A 268 7.76 -18.49 11.17
C LEU A 268 8.87 -17.92 10.29
N ILE A 269 10.08 -17.78 10.84
CA ILE A 269 11.20 -17.11 10.19
C ILE A 269 12.26 -18.14 9.84
N SER A 270 12.69 -18.20 8.57
CA SER A 270 13.78 -19.07 8.15
C SER A 270 15.11 -18.63 8.76
N THR A 271 15.86 -19.58 9.30
CA THR A 271 17.23 -19.36 9.79
C THR A 271 18.31 -19.69 8.76
N THR A 272 17.93 -20.34 7.66
CA THR A 272 18.85 -20.88 6.66
C THR A 272 18.44 -20.46 5.25
N SER A 273 19.42 -20.39 4.36
CA SER A 273 19.20 -20.23 2.93
C SER A 273 19.28 -21.61 2.26
N GLY A 274 18.45 -21.86 1.25
CA GLY A 274 18.40 -23.11 0.52
C GLY A 274 17.00 -23.39 -0.03
N VAL A 275 16.75 -24.67 -0.32
CA VAL A 275 15.47 -25.14 -0.87
C VAL A 275 14.69 -25.87 0.23
N THR A 276 13.40 -25.58 0.35
CA THR A 276 12.52 -26.20 1.35
C THR A 276 12.30 -27.68 1.02
N THR A 277 12.26 -28.54 2.06
CA THR A 277 11.99 -29.94 1.94
C THR A 277 10.62 -30.31 2.49
N THR A 278 9.94 -31.30 1.90
CA THR A 278 8.67 -31.84 2.39
C THR A 278 8.78 -32.32 3.84
N TYR A 279 9.89 -32.94 4.18
CA TYR A 279 10.15 -33.41 5.54
C TYR A 279 10.18 -32.27 6.58
N SER A 280 10.90 -31.21 6.26
CA SER A 280 11.00 -30.07 7.17
C SER A 280 9.66 -29.32 7.29
N LEU A 281 8.97 -29.09 6.17
CA LEU A 281 7.69 -28.42 6.16
C LEU A 281 6.61 -29.20 6.93
N GLY A 282 6.57 -30.54 6.81
CA GLY A 282 5.66 -31.38 7.58
C GLY A 282 5.87 -31.29 9.09
N ALA A 283 7.12 -31.11 9.55
CA ALA A 283 7.42 -30.86 10.95
C ALA A 283 7.03 -29.47 11.44
N LEU A 284 6.84 -28.50 10.52
CA LEU A 284 6.46 -27.11 10.83
C LEU A 284 4.94 -26.87 10.76
N GLU A 285 4.19 -27.64 9.99
CA GLU A 285 2.71 -27.53 9.86
C GLU A 285 1.97 -27.43 11.20
N PRO A 286 2.27 -28.25 12.23
CA PRO A 286 1.60 -28.14 13.52
C PRO A 286 1.87 -26.82 14.25
N ARG A 287 2.87 -26.05 13.81
CA ARG A 287 3.27 -24.79 14.45
C ARG A 287 2.64 -23.57 13.81
N GLY A 288 2.06 -23.69 12.61
CA GLY A 288 1.44 -22.56 11.95
C GLY A 288 1.05 -22.82 10.50
N THR A 289 0.56 -21.79 9.86
CA THR A 289 0.17 -21.80 8.45
C THR A 289 1.36 -21.41 7.58
N LEU A 290 1.75 -22.28 6.65
CA LEU A 290 2.88 -22.03 5.77
C LEU A 290 2.50 -21.17 4.57
N PHE A 291 3.43 -20.31 4.13
CA PHE A 291 3.33 -19.47 2.93
C PHE A 291 4.15 -20.03 1.75
N VAL A 292 5.01 -20.97 2.02
CA VAL A 292 5.90 -21.60 1.03
C VAL A 292 5.61 -23.10 0.93
N GLY A 293 5.70 -23.63 -0.29
CA GLY A 293 5.59 -25.06 -0.56
C GLY A 293 6.95 -25.78 -0.59
N PRO A 294 6.94 -27.10 -0.85
CA PRO A 294 8.17 -27.86 -1.13
C PRO A 294 8.91 -27.31 -2.34
N ALA A 295 10.22 -27.49 -2.37
CA ALA A 295 11.10 -27.03 -3.45
C ALA A 295 11.11 -25.52 -3.69
N SER A 296 10.69 -24.72 -2.69
CA SER A 296 10.76 -23.25 -2.74
C SER A 296 12.12 -22.76 -2.26
N GLU A 297 12.72 -21.80 -2.97
CA GLU A 297 13.93 -21.12 -2.50
C GLU A 297 13.59 -20.20 -1.32
N VAL A 298 14.36 -20.32 -0.25
CA VAL A 298 14.22 -19.49 0.97
C VAL A 298 15.59 -18.97 1.41
N TYR A 299 15.60 -17.93 2.20
CA TYR A 299 16.81 -17.36 2.77
C TYR A 299 16.64 -16.99 4.25
N ALA A 300 17.74 -16.81 4.96
CA ALA A 300 17.71 -16.42 6.37
C ALA A 300 17.04 -15.05 6.56
N GLY A 301 16.07 -14.98 7.47
CA GLY A 301 15.24 -13.78 7.71
C GLY A 301 13.96 -13.71 6.86
N MET A 302 13.76 -14.61 5.89
CA MET A 302 12.50 -14.73 5.15
C MET A 302 11.39 -15.27 6.04
N ILE A 303 10.20 -14.68 5.97
CA ILE A 303 9.00 -15.16 6.66
C ILE A 303 8.34 -16.22 5.78
N ILE A 304 8.28 -17.45 6.29
CA ILE A 304 7.79 -18.62 5.56
C ILE A 304 6.40 -19.09 6.03
N GLY A 305 5.85 -18.44 7.05
CA GLY A 305 4.52 -18.78 7.57
C GLY A 305 4.11 -17.91 8.75
N GLU A 306 2.86 -18.11 9.17
CA GLU A 306 2.25 -17.51 10.35
C GLU A 306 2.30 -18.50 11.52
N HIS A 307 2.83 -18.09 12.65
CA HIS A 307 2.90 -18.93 13.85
C HIS A 307 1.54 -18.97 14.56
N THR A 308 1.19 -20.09 15.19
CA THR A 308 -0.06 -20.20 15.97
C THR A 308 -0.06 -19.38 17.25
N ARG A 309 1.13 -19.01 17.76
CA ARG A 309 1.32 -18.17 18.96
C ARG A 309 1.68 -16.74 18.54
N GLU A 310 1.66 -15.82 19.49
CA GLU A 310 1.96 -14.40 19.27
C GLU A 310 3.45 -14.11 19.04
N ASN A 311 4.34 -14.99 19.51
CA ASN A 311 5.78 -14.82 19.36
C ASN A 311 6.32 -15.37 18.04
N ASP A 312 7.32 -14.71 17.49
CA ASP A 312 8.05 -15.19 16.34
C ASP A 312 8.83 -16.45 16.66
N LEU A 313 8.91 -17.36 15.70
CA LEU A 313 9.63 -18.62 15.80
C LEU A 313 10.65 -18.77 14.67
N GLU A 314 11.92 -18.85 15.03
CA GLU A 314 13.00 -19.14 14.11
C GLU A 314 13.05 -20.64 13.80
N VAL A 315 12.98 -20.99 12.52
CA VAL A 315 12.87 -22.38 12.06
C VAL A 315 13.81 -22.66 10.88
N ASN A 316 14.15 -23.91 10.68
CA ASN A 316 14.94 -24.35 9.53
C ASN A 316 14.07 -25.18 8.58
N PRO A 317 13.62 -24.60 7.44
CA PRO A 317 12.76 -25.27 6.46
C PRO A 317 13.51 -26.12 5.44
N THR A 318 14.85 -26.15 5.49
CA THR A 318 15.70 -26.85 4.51
C THR A 318 16.30 -28.16 5.01
N LYS A 319 15.88 -28.64 6.20
CA LYS A 319 16.38 -29.89 6.77
C LYS A 319 15.97 -31.08 5.92
N GLU A 320 16.92 -31.87 5.54
CA GLU A 320 16.68 -33.15 4.91
C GLU A 320 16.45 -34.27 5.95
N LYS A 321 15.71 -35.31 5.55
CA LYS A 321 15.57 -36.51 6.36
C LYS A 321 16.93 -37.19 6.42
N LYS A 322 17.48 -37.42 7.61
CA LYS A 322 18.68 -38.21 7.75
C LYS A 322 18.39 -39.66 7.33
N LEU A 323 19.23 -40.21 6.49
CA LEU A 323 19.16 -41.62 6.13
C LEU A 323 19.26 -42.45 7.44
N THR A 324 18.19 -43.13 7.81
CA THR A 324 18.16 -44.08 8.90
C THR A 324 18.47 -45.49 8.33
N ASN A 325 19.12 -46.32 9.14
CA ASN A 325 19.53 -47.68 8.75
C ASN A 325 18.39 -48.49 8.12
N MET A 326 18.73 -49.36 7.19
CA MET A 326 17.89 -50.15 6.27
C MET A 326 16.68 -50.90 6.87
N ARG A 327 16.53 -51.01 8.19
CA ARG A 327 15.41 -51.72 8.84
C ARG A 327 14.12 -50.86 8.95
N ALA A 328 14.16 -49.57 8.68
CA ALA A 328 13.00 -48.66 8.74
C ALA A 328 12.52 -48.19 7.36
N SER A 329 13.10 -48.67 6.26
CA SER A 329 12.79 -48.21 4.89
C SER A 329 11.40 -48.62 4.37
N GLY A 330 10.69 -49.51 5.08
CA GLY A 330 9.35 -49.96 4.70
C GLY A 330 8.19 -49.12 5.17
N ASN A 331 8.43 -48.13 6.05
CA ASN A 331 7.39 -47.24 6.62
C ASN A 331 7.62 -45.78 6.28
N ASP A 332 7.98 -45.46 5.06
CA ASP A 332 7.96 -44.05 4.59
C ASP A 332 6.51 -43.66 4.34
N GLU A 333 5.83 -43.18 5.41
CA GLU A 333 4.55 -42.51 5.27
C GLU A 333 4.73 -41.29 4.35
N THR A 334 3.95 -41.26 3.28
CA THR A 334 3.91 -40.13 2.37
C THR A 334 3.41 -38.93 3.13
N ILE A 335 4.28 -37.97 3.44
CA ILE A 335 3.90 -36.71 4.10
C ILE A 335 3.03 -35.93 3.13
N ARG A 336 1.74 -35.78 3.44
CA ARG A 336 0.82 -34.92 2.72
C ARG A 336 0.82 -33.55 3.41
N LEU A 337 1.30 -32.52 2.71
CA LEU A 337 1.27 -31.16 3.21
C LEU A 337 -0.05 -30.48 2.83
N THR A 338 -0.54 -29.64 3.72
CA THR A 338 -1.61 -28.68 3.40
C THR A 338 -1.09 -27.67 2.37
N PRO A 339 -1.87 -27.30 1.34
CA PRO A 339 -1.44 -26.27 0.40
C PRO A 339 -1.03 -25.00 1.12
N PRO A 340 0.09 -24.36 0.73
CA PRO A 340 0.53 -23.12 1.35
C PRO A 340 -0.48 -21.99 1.09
N LYS A 341 -0.64 -21.12 2.08
CA LYS A 341 -1.43 -19.89 1.91
C LYS A 341 -0.68 -18.95 0.97
N VAL A 342 -1.24 -18.69 -0.19
CA VAL A 342 -0.70 -17.68 -1.12
C VAL A 342 -0.95 -16.29 -0.56
N ILE A 343 0.11 -15.49 -0.46
CA ILE A 343 0.03 -14.09 -0.06
C ILE A 343 0.10 -13.25 -1.33
N ASP A 344 -0.98 -12.55 -1.64
CA ASP A 344 -1.02 -11.51 -2.66
C ASP A 344 -0.54 -10.16 -2.09
N LEU A 345 -0.40 -9.16 -2.94
CA LEU A 345 0.14 -7.86 -2.55
C LEU A 345 -0.78 -7.14 -1.55
N GLU A 346 -2.09 -7.18 -1.73
CA GLU A 346 -3.07 -6.55 -0.84
C GLU A 346 -2.99 -7.19 0.55
N SER A 347 -2.97 -8.52 0.62
CA SER A 347 -2.80 -9.25 1.88
C SER A 347 -1.45 -8.95 2.53
N ALA A 348 -0.37 -8.85 1.76
CA ALA A 348 0.96 -8.53 2.26
C ALA A 348 1.01 -7.15 2.92
N ILE A 349 0.45 -6.12 2.28
CA ILE A 349 0.38 -4.74 2.79
C ILE A 349 -0.36 -4.68 4.13
N GLY A 350 -1.49 -5.39 4.25
CA GLY A 350 -2.26 -5.43 5.48
C GLY A 350 -1.67 -6.30 6.60
N TYR A 351 -0.79 -7.26 6.25
CA TYR A 351 -0.25 -8.26 7.16
C TYR A 351 1.10 -7.90 7.75
N VAL A 352 1.95 -7.18 7.01
CA VAL A 352 3.34 -6.86 7.38
C VAL A 352 3.41 -6.02 8.66
N GLY A 353 4.35 -6.38 9.54
CA GLY A 353 4.63 -5.68 10.79
C GLY A 353 5.64 -4.54 10.62
N THR A 354 5.83 -3.74 11.68
CA THR A 354 6.74 -2.57 11.65
C THR A 354 8.22 -2.94 11.47
N ASP A 355 8.61 -4.15 11.83
CA ASP A 355 9.96 -4.70 11.71
C ASP A 355 10.11 -5.64 10.49
N GLU A 356 9.17 -5.59 9.57
CA GLU A 356 9.08 -6.46 8.40
C GLU A 356 9.05 -5.66 7.11
N LEU A 357 9.43 -6.28 6.00
CA LEU A 357 9.40 -5.71 4.66
C LEU A 357 8.69 -6.66 3.71
N ILE A 358 8.08 -6.08 2.69
CA ILE A 358 7.55 -6.80 1.53
C ILE A 358 8.62 -6.78 0.45
N GLU A 359 9.10 -7.95 0.04
CA GLU A 359 9.95 -8.11 -1.13
C GLU A 359 9.06 -8.33 -2.35
N VAL A 360 9.13 -7.44 -3.30
CA VAL A 360 8.35 -7.45 -4.53
C VAL A 360 9.25 -7.74 -5.71
N THR A 361 8.93 -8.78 -6.45
CA THR A 361 9.62 -9.15 -7.69
C THR A 361 8.60 -9.42 -8.80
N PRO A 362 9.00 -9.45 -10.07
CA PRO A 362 8.09 -9.76 -11.17
C PRO A 362 7.34 -11.09 -11.00
N LYS A 363 7.94 -12.08 -10.35
CA LYS A 363 7.39 -13.44 -10.22
C LYS A 363 6.76 -13.72 -8.86
N ALA A 364 7.21 -13.06 -7.79
CA ALA A 364 6.84 -13.42 -6.44
C ALA A 364 6.70 -12.19 -5.52
N ILE A 365 5.85 -12.35 -4.50
CA ILE A 365 5.75 -11.47 -3.35
C ILE A 365 6.17 -12.29 -2.15
N ARG A 366 7.17 -11.81 -1.41
CA ARG A 366 7.73 -12.49 -0.23
C ARG A 366 7.72 -11.53 0.95
N LEU A 367 7.61 -12.07 2.14
CA LEU A 367 7.73 -11.30 3.38
C LEU A 367 9.07 -11.61 4.02
N ARG A 368 9.71 -10.61 4.59
CA ARG A 368 10.97 -10.79 5.30
C ARG A 368 11.08 -9.86 6.51
N LYS A 369 11.95 -10.18 7.43
CA LYS A 369 12.36 -9.22 8.46
C LYS A 369 13.21 -8.10 7.84
N ALA A 370 13.08 -6.88 8.34
CA ALA A 370 13.91 -5.75 7.91
C ALA A 370 15.39 -6.07 8.20
N GLU A 371 15.68 -6.53 9.41
CA GLU A 371 16.99 -7.07 9.77
C GLU A 371 17.02 -8.59 9.53
N LEU A 372 17.85 -9.03 8.58
CA LEU A 372 17.93 -10.45 8.19
C LEU A 372 18.71 -11.29 9.20
N ALA A 373 19.71 -10.70 9.88
CA ALA A 373 20.56 -11.41 10.83
C ALA A 373 19.84 -11.67 12.17
N SER A 374 19.65 -12.96 12.52
CA SER A 374 19.01 -13.37 13.77
C SER A 374 19.68 -12.80 15.03
N SER A 375 21.01 -12.69 15.02
CA SER A 375 21.77 -12.12 16.13
C SER A 375 21.46 -10.63 16.38
N MET A 376 21.29 -9.88 15.31
CA MET A 376 20.95 -8.45 15.37
C MET A 376 19.51 -8.24 15.83
N ARG A 377 18.54 -9.02 15.32
CA ARG A 377 17.14 -9.00 15.79
C ARG A 377 17.04 -9.25 17.30
N ARG A 378 17.76 -10.29 17.80
CA ARG A 378 17.79 -10.59 19.25
C ARG A 378 18.43 -9.49 20.08
N ARG A 379 19.38 -8.73 19.53
CA ARG A 379 19.98 -7.59 20.20
C ARG A 379 18.99 -6.42 20.27
N ALA A 380 18.31 -6.11 19.18
CA ALA A 380 17.30 -5.06 19.13
C ALA A 380 16.11 -5.31 20.05
N SER A 381 15.65 -6.57 20.23
CA SER A 381 14.55 -6.92 21.12
C SER A 381 14.89 -6.84 22.62
N ARG A 382 16.16 -6.62 23.00
CA ARG A 382 16.63 -6.49 24.39
C ARG A 382 16.87 -5.04 24.81
N GLN A 383 16.83 -4.10 23.87
CA GLN A 383 16.84 -2.65 24.12
C GLN A 383 15.41 -2.11 24.22
#